data_5e88b66a6f8ac7c26d586c612898e7f0
#
_entry.id   5e88b66a6f8ac7c26d586c612898e7f0
#
_cell.length_a   1.000
_cell.length_b   1.000
_cell.length_c   1.000
_cell.angle_alpha   90.00
_cell.angle_beta   90.00
_cell.angle_gamma   90.00
#
_symmetry.space_group_name_H-M   'P 1'
#
loop_
_entity.id
_entity.type
_entity.pdbx_description
1 polymer ?
#
loop_
_entity_poly.entity_id
_entity_poly.type
_entity_poly.pdbx_seq_one_letter_code
_entity_poly.pdbx_strand_id
1 'polypeptide(L)'
;MSNNKYQAQIDAFVAGVKARNANEPEFIQAVQEVAETVIPYIENHPKYKNARILERIVEPERTIIFRVPWMSDQGEINVNRGYRVEFNSAIGPYKGGLRFHPSVNLSILKFLGFEQIFKNSLTTLPMGGGKGGSDFDPKGKSDNEVMRFCQSFMTELSRHIGANTDVPAGDIGVGGREIGFMFGQYKRLRNEFTGVLTGKGINWGGSLIRPEATGYGCVYFAQEMLTRTGDTLKGKTIAVSGSGNVAQFAMQKAMQLGAKVVTSSDSSGYVYAANGFTTEQHAFLMELKNVKRGRIEEMAAKFSDIQFFPGERVWNAPCNLDAAMPCATQNELNAEDAVKLIEKGVKLVAEGANMPSTPEAIEALKEAAVMFS
;
A
#
# COMPACT_ATOMS: atom_id res chain seq x y z
N MET A 1 -16.52 -18.72 -16.25
CA MET A 1 -15.53 -19.57 -15.53
C MET A 1 -14.56 -20.13 -16.55
N SER A 2 -13.38 -19.54 -16.67
CA SER A 2 -12.31 -20.16 -17.47
C SER A 2 -11.87 -21.41 -16.71
N ASN A 3 -12.07 -22.56 -17.31
CA ASN A 3 -11.66 -23.85 -16.73
C ASN A 3 -10.12 -23.88 -16.73
N ASN A 4 -9.52 -23.33 -15.68
CA ASN A 4 -8.07 -23.27 -15.56
C ASN A 4 -7.55 -24.70 -15.44
N LYS A 5 -6.79 -25.16 -16.42
CA LYS A 5 -6.18 -26.52 -16.45
C LYS A 5 -5.49 -26.88 -15.12
N TYR A 6 -5.06 -25.90 -14.35
CA TYR A 6 -4.32 -26.07 -13.10
C TYR A 6 -5.14 -25.76 -11.84
N GLN A 7 -6.48 -25.64 -11.96
CA GLN A 7 -7.34 -25.25 -10.84
C GLN A 7 -7.18 -26.19 -9.63
N ALA A 8 -7.15 -27.49 -9.86
CA ALA A 8 -6.97 -28.45 -8.78
C ALA A 8 -5.63 -28.28 -8.01
N GLN A 9 -4.56 -27.94 -8.72
CA GLN A 9 -3.26 -27.66 -8.09
C GLN A 9 -3.28 -26.35 -7.30
N ILE A 10 -3.93 -25.31 -7.83
CA ILE A 10 -4.13 -24.03 -7.16
C ILE A 10 -4.91 -24.23 -5.87
N ASP A 11 -6.06 -24.91 -5.95
CA ASP A 11 -6.93 -25.18 -4.79
C ASP A 11 -6.22 -25.99 -3.71
N ALA A 12 -5.48 -27.02 -4.09
CA ALA A 12 -4.71 -27.84 -3.16
C ALA A 12 -3.59 -27.03 -2.48
N PHE A 13 -2.90 -26.19 -3.24
CA PHE A 13 -1.85 -25.31 -2.71
C PHE A 13 -2.42 -24.29 -1.71
N VAL A 14 -3.46 -23.57 -2.11
CA VAL A 14 -4.12 -22.57 -1.27
C VAL A 14 -4.73 -23.22 -0.02
N ALA A 15 -5.34 -24.39 -0.12
CA ALA A 15 -5.84 -25.14 1.03
C ALA A 15 -4.72 -25.49 2.03
N GLY A 16 -3.54 -25.87 1.54
CA GLY A 16 -2.37 -26.13 2.37
C GLY A 16 -1.85 -24.89 3.11
N VAL A 17 -1.84 -23.75 2.44
CA VAL A 17 -1.48 -22.45 3.05
C VAL A 17 -2.53 -22.05 4.10
N LYS A 18 -3.83 -22.16 3.77
CA LYS A 18 -4.95 -21.85 4.65
C LYS A 18 -4.94 -22.68 5.93
N ALA A 19 -4.63 -23.97 5.83
CA ALA A 19 -4.56 -24.85 6.99
C ALA A 19 -3.50 -24.43 8.02
N ARG A 20 -2.39 -23.82 7.57
CA ARG A 20 -1.31 -23.32 8.44
C ARG A 20 -1.52 -21.88 8.91
N ASN A 21 -2.40 -21.12 8.26
CA ASN A 21 -2.61 -19.69 8.48
C ASN A 21 -4.11 -19.36 8.68
N ALA A 22 -4.81 -20.14 9.51
CA ALA A 22 -6.27 -20.16 9.61
C ALA A 22 -6.93 -18.80 9.92
N ASN A 23 -6.20 -17.86 10.56
CA ASN A 23 -6.71 -16.55 10.96
C ASN A 23 -6.01 -15.40 10.22
N GLU A 24 -5.55 -15.64 9.00
CA GLU A 24 -4.78 -14.67 8.22
C GLU A 24 -5.41 -14.44 6.83
N PRO A 25 -6.64 -13.89 6.75
CA PRO A 25 -7.41 -13.80 5.51
C PRO A 25 -6.73 -12.94 4.44
N GLU A 26 -6.14 -11.81 4.78
CA GLU A 26 -5.48 -10.93 3.81
C GLU A 26 -4.22 -11.60 3.22
N PHE A 27 -3.48 -12.33 4.05
CA PHE A 27 -2.33 -13.10 3.56
C PHE A 27 -2.75 -14.24 2.64
N ILE A 28 -3.81 -14.98 2.99
CA ILE A 28 -4.35 -16.07 2.16
C ILE A 28 -4.84 -15.52 0.82
N GLN A 29 -5.51 -14.38 0.80
CA GLN A 29 -5.96 -13.71 -0.43
C GLN A 29 -4.77 -13.38 -1.35
N ALA A 30 -3.75 -12.73 -0.84
CA ALA A 30 -2.56 -12.38 -1.63
C ALA A 30 -1.85 -13.62 -2.19
N VAL A 31 -1.76 -14.69 -1.39
CA VAL A 31 -1.20 -15.97 -1.86
C VAL A 31 -2.04 -16.58 -2.96
N GLN A 32 -3.36 -16.54 -2.86
CA GLN A 32 -4.25 -17.06 -3.89
C GLN A 32 -4.07 -16.32 -5.22
N GLU A 33 -4.08 -14.98 -5.20
CA GLU A 33 -3.91 -14.15 -6.40
C GLU A 33 -2.58 -14.45 -7.13
N VAL A 34 -1.49 -14.60 -6.38
CA VAL A 34 -0.20 -14.99 -6.95
C VAL A 34 -0.20 -16.44 -7.44
N ALA A 35 -0.78 -17.35 -6.69
CA ALA A 35 -0.83 -18.77 -7.06
C ALA A 35 -1.58 -19.01 -8.40
N GLU A 36 -2.66 -18.29 -8.66
CA GLU A 36 -3.44 -18.37 -9.91
C GLU A 36 -2.61 -18.05 -11.16
N THR A 37 -1.61 -17.18 -11.03
CA THR A 37 -0.73 -16.80 -12.15
C THR A 37 0.58 -17.59 -12.18
N VAL A 38 1.14 -17.92 -11.03
CA VAL A 38 2.47 -18.52 -10.91
C VAL A 38 2.44 -20.05 -11.03
N ILE A 39 1.41 -20.74 -10.54
CA ILE A 39 1.33 -22.20 -10.63
C ILE A 39 1.31 -22.68 -12.09
N PRO A 40 0.53 -22.11 -13.04
CA PRO A 40 0.60 -22.48 -14.45
C PRO A 40 2.01 -22.38 -15.04
N TYR A 41 2.77 -21.36 -14.62
CA TYR A 41 4.16 -21.20 -15.05
C TYR A 41 5.08 -22.29 -14.46
N ILE A 42 5.01 -22.50 -13.15
CA ILE A 42 5.84 -23.49 -12.43
C ILE A 42 5.58 -24.90 -12.93
N GLU A 43 4.32 -25.27 -13.19
CA GLU A 43 3.95 -26.62 -13.69
C GLU A 43 4.61 -26.95 -15.05
N ASN A 44 4.87 -25.94 -15.87
CA ASN A 44 5.58 -26.07 -17.14
C ASN A 44 7.10 -25.93 -17.03
N HIS A 45 7.63 -25.70 -15.81
CA HIS A 45 9.05 -25.51 -15.57
C HIS A 45 9.56 -26.41 -14.42
N PRO A 46 9.93 -27.66 -14.70
CA PRO A 46 10.31 -28.66 -13.67
C PRO A 46 11.39 -28.18 -12.71
N LYS A 47 12.30 -27.32 -13.16
CA LYS A 47 13.32 -26.73 -12.31
C LYS A 47 12.74 -26.01 -11.09
N TYR A 48 11.70 -25.21 -11.28
CA TYR A 48 11.07 -24.46 -10.18
C TYR A 48 10.14 -25.33 -9.35
N LYS A 49 9.41 -26.26 -10.00
CA LYS A 49 8.54 -27.22 -9.33
C LYS A 49 9.34 -28.12 -8.38
N ASN A 50 10.41 -28.74 -8.86
CA ASN A 50 11.25 -29.63 -8.06
C ASN A 50 11.97 -28.93 -6.92
N ALA A 51 12.29 -27.64 -7.09
CA ALA A 51 12.87 -26.80 -6.03
C ALA A 51 11.83 -26.29 -5.02
N ARG A 52 10.55 -26.57 -5.23
CA ARG A 52 9.42 -26.14 -4.39
C ARG A 52 9.46 -24.63 -4.11
N ILE A 53 9.67 -23.85 -5.17
CA ILE A 53 9.91 -22.41 -5.03
C ILE A 53 8.71 -21.71 -4.40
N LEU A 54 7.49 -22.04 -4.84
CA LEU A 54 6.29 -21.37 -4.35
C LEU A 54 6.01 -21.68 -2.87
N GLU A 55 6.18 -22.93 -2.45
CA GLU A 55 6.04 -23.33 -1.04
C GLU A 55 7.05 -22.65 -0.12
N ARG A 56 8.24 -22.35 -0.64
CA ARG A 56 9.28 -21.62 0.10
C ARG A 56 8.99 -20.12 0.15
N ILE A 57 8.47 -19.54 -0.91
CA ILE A 57 8.19 -18.10 -0.98
C ILE A 57 7.00 -17.71 -0.11
N VAL A 58 6.01 -18.57 0.09
CA VAL A 58 4.84 -18.27 0.93
C VAL A 58 5.10 -18.44 2.43
N GLU A 59 6.26 -18.97 2.82
CA GLU A 59 6.62 -19.13 4.22
C GLU A 59 7.65 -18.06 4.61
N PRO A 60 7.37 -17.16 5.56
CA PRO A 60 8.35 -16.19 6.02
C PRO A 60 9.53 -16.89 6.71
N GLU A 61 10.74 -16.38 6.48
CA GLU A 61 11.93 -16.93 7.13
C GLU A 61 11.86 -16.73 8.64
N ARG A 62 11.34 -15.58 9.10
CA ARG A 62 11.11 -15.27 10.52
C ARG A 62 9.97 -14.30 10.72
N THR A 63 9.27 -14.47 11.84
CA THR A 63 8.29 -13.50 12.34
C THR A 63 8.62 -13.15 13.78
N ILE A 64 8.79 -11.87 14.06
CA ILE A 64 9.14 -11.34 15.36
C ILE A 64 7.94 -10.55 15.87
N ILE A 65 7.46 -10.90 17.06
CA ILE A 65 6.35 -10.23 17.74
C ILE A 65 6.86 -9.79 19.11
N PHE A 66 6.65 -8.53 19.45
CA PHE A 66 7.14 -7.98 20.71
C PHE A 66 6.17 -6.96 21.32
N ARG A 67 6.30 -6.77 22.63
CA ARG A 67 5.52 -5.81 23.39
C ARG A 67 6.18 -4.43 23.31
N VAL A 68 5.36 -3.38 23.14
CA VAL A 68 5.77 -1.98 23.08
C VAL A 68 5.04 -1.18 24.16
N PRO A 69 5.56 -1.08 25.40
CA PRO A 69 5.01 -0.22 26.43
C PRO A 69 5.50 1.23 26.22
N TRP A 70 4.59 2.19 26.38
CA TRP A 70 4.92 3.61 26.29
C TRP A 70 4.01 4.44 27.18
N MET A 71 4.44 5.64 27.55
CA MET A 71 3.71 6.51 28.47
C MET A 71 3.07 7.68 27.72
N SER A 72 1.79 7.94 27.96
CA SER A 72 1.08 9.11 27.45
C SER A 72 1.57 10.41 28.10
N ASP A 73 1.13 11.55 27.57
CA ASP A 73 1.42 12.85 28.19
C ASP A 73 0.73 13.04 29.55
N GLN A 74 -0.31 12.23 29.83
CA GLN A 74 -1.01 12.20 31.12
C GLN A 74 -0.35 11.25 32.13
N GLY A 75 0.75 10.57 31.74
CA GLY A 75 1.46 9.63 32.63
C GLY A 75 0.87 8.22 32.63
N GLU A 76 -0.07 7.92 31.75
CA GLU A 76 -0.67 6.58 31.63
C GLU A 76 0.23 5.63 30.83
N ILE A 77 0.36 4.40 31.30
CA ILE A 77 1.10 3.36 30.58
C ILE A 77 0.17 2.69 29.56
N ASN A 78 0.55 2.78 28.31
CA ASN A 78 -0.09 2.11 27.19
C ASN A 78 0.78 0.94 26.72
N VAL A 79 0.17 -0.08 26.12
CA VAL A 79 0.86 -1.26 25.60
C VAL A 79 0.33 -1.58 24.20
N ASN A 80 1.21 -1.52 23.23
CA ASN A 80 0.96 -1.95 21.87
C ASN A 80 1.77 -3.20 21.52
N ARG A 81 1.42 -3.83 20.41
CA ARG A 81 2.14 -4.95 19.85
C ARG A 81 2.97 -4.50 18.65
N GLY A 82 4.26 -4.81 18.68
CA GLY A 82 5.16 -4.60 17.56
C GLY A 82 5.39 -5.88 16.79
N TYR A 83 5.66 -5.74 15.47
CA TYR A 83 5.88 -6.85 14.56
C TYR A 83 7.00 -6.54 13.58
N ARG A 84 7.77 -7.57 13.20
CA ARG A 84 8.60 -7.59 12.00
C ARG A 84 8.51 -8.97 11.34
N VAL A 85 8.11 -9.00 10.08
CA VAL A 85 8.11 -10.18 9.23
C VAL A 85 9.31 -10.08 8.30
N GLU A 86 10.32 -10.86 8.56
CA GLU A 86 11.48 -11.07 7.70
C GLU A 86 11.11 -12.18 6.72
N PHE A 87 10.59 -11.75 5.55
CA PHE A 87 9.85 -12.69 4.71
C PHE A 87 10.77 -13.52 3.82
N ASN A 88 11.68 -12.87 3.09
CA ASN A 88 12.60 -13.58 2.19
C ASN A 88 13.88 -12.78 1.98
N SER A 89 15.03 -13.42 2.13
CA SER A 89 16.37 -12.83 1.96
C SER A 89 17.17 -13.41 0.80
N ALA A 90 16.54 -14.20 -0.08
CA ALA A 90 17.25 -14.93 -1.14
C ALA A 90 18.05 -14.03 -2.11
N ILE A 91 17.62 -12.79 -2.30
CA ILE A 91 18.29 -11.84 -3.22
C ILE A 91 18.89 -10.62 -2.52
N GLY A 92 18.84 -10.53 -1.21
CA GLY A 92 19.43 -9.45 -0.43
C GLY A 92 18.80 -9.27 0.95
N PRO A 93 19.22 -8.26 1.73
CA PRO A 93 18.65 -7.95 3.03
C PRO A 93 17.13 -7.76 2.96
N TYR A 94 16.42 -8.15 4.01
CA TYR A 94 14.99 -7.87 4.09
C TYR A 94 14.75 -6.37 3.95
N LYS A 95 13.78 -5.98 3.13
CA LYS A 95 13.47 -4.58 2.87
C LYS A 95 11.97 -4.38 2.78
N GLY A 96 11.47 -3.43 3.55
CA GLY A 96 10.05 -3.03 3.50
C GLY A 96 9.65 -2.14 4.65
N GLY A 97 8.47 -1.49 4.52
CA GLY A 97 8.00 -0.46 5.42
C GLY A 97 7.59 -0.93 6.82
N LEU A 98 7.50 0.02 7.72
CA LEU A 98 6.83 -0.11 9.02
C LEU A 98 5.50 0.65 8.95
N ARG A 99 4.40 0.02 9.35
CA ARG A 99 3.06 0.62 9.39
C ARG A 99 2.62 0.82 10.83
N PHE A 100 2.21 2.05 11.20
CA PHE A 100 1.58 2.33 12.48
C PHE A 100 0.12 2.69 12.24
N HIS A 101 -0.76 1.74 12.54
CA HIS A 101 -2.20 1.90 12.35
C HIS A 101 -2.96 0.88 13.22
N PRO A 102 -4.13 1.24 13.79
CA PRO A 102 -4.91 0.32 14.65
C PRO A 102 -5.29 -1.02 14.00
N SER A 103 -5.41 -1.06 12.68
CA SER A 103 -5.73 -2.29 11.95
C SER A 103 -4.56 -3.26 11.81
N VAL A 104 -3.33 -2.88 12.18
CA VAL A 104 -2.15 -3.72 11.99
C VAL A 104 -2.27 -5.00 12.81
N ASN A 105 -2.16 -6.11 12.11
CA ASN A 105 -2.11 -7.46 12.65
C ASN A 105 -1.13 -8.32 11.81
N LEU A 106 -0.94 -9.57 12.21
CA LEU A 106 0.02 -10.46 11.54
C LEU A 106 -0.39 -10.76 10.09
N SER A 107 -1.68 -10.98 9.83
CA SER A 107 -2.21 -11.25 8.48
C SER A 107 -1.86 -10.12 7.51
N ILE A 108 -2.15 -8.86 7.89
CA ILE A 108 -1.83 -7.68 7.09
C ILE A 108 -0.32 -7.56 6.84
N LEU A 109 0.51 -7.80 7.84
CA LEU A 109 1.96 -7.68 7.67
C LEU A 109 2.56 -8.83 6.86
N LYS A 110 1.98 -10.03 6.93
CA LYS A 110 2.39 -11.16 6.09
C LYS A 110 1.99 -10.92 4.63
N PHE A 111 0.77 -10.46 4.35
CA PHE A 111 0.40 -10.16 2.96
C PHE A 111 1.31 -9.07 2.37
N LEU A 112 1.51 -7.98 3.09
CA LEU A 112 2.38 -6.89 2.63
C LEU A 112 3.84 -7.32 2.49
N GLY A 113 4.34 -8.21 3.36
CA GLY A 113 5.68 -8.77 3.27
C GLY A 113 5.85 -9.72 2.10
N PHE A 114 4.81 -10.51 1.81
CA PHE A 114 4.75 -11.41 0.66
C PHE A 114 4.77 -10.64 -0.66
N GLU A 115 3.92 -9.63 -0.82
CA GLU A 115 3.94 -8.76 -2.00
C GLU A 115 5.27 -8.02 -2.15
N GLN A 116 5.89 -7.64 -1.03
CA GLN A 116 7.17 -6.94 -1.04
C GLN A 116 8.31 -7.77 -1.67
N ILE A 117 8.24 -9.11 -1.62
CA ILE A 117 9.20 -9.99 -2.29
C ILE A 117 9.18 -9.73 -3.80
N PHE A 118 7.99 -9.76 -4.40
CA PHE A 118 7.81 -9.57 -5.84
C PHE A 118 8.15 -8.15 -6.26
N LYS A 119 7.64 -7.16 -5.51
CA LYS A 119 7.93 -5.75 -5.75
C LYS A 119 9.45 -5.48 -5.78
N ASN A 120 10.20 -5.98 -4.81
CA ASN A 120 11.64 -5.75 -4.72
C ASN A 120 12.40 -6.50 -5.80
N SER A 121 12.00 -7.72 -6.16
CA SER A 121 12.63 -8.49 -7.22
C SER A 121 12.54 -7.82 -8.59
N LEU A 122 11.46 -7.10 -8.85
CA LEU A 122 11.25 -6.36 -10.10
C LEU A 122 12.09 -5.08 -10.22
N THR A 123 12.72 -4.63 -9.12
CA THR A 123 13.62 -3.45 -9.16
C THR A 123 15.00 -3.75 -9.72
N THR A 124 15.36 -5.03 -9.92
CA THR A 124 16.70 -5.51 -10.26
C THR A 124 17.78 -5.25 -9.20
N LEU A 125 17.42 -4.66 -8.06
CA LEU A 125 18.34 -4.39 -6.96
C LEU A 125 18.43 -5.58 -6.00
N PRO A 126 19.54 -5.80 -5.30
CA PRO A 126 19.70 -6.89 -4.34
C PRO A 126 18.98 -6.58 -3.02
N MET A 127 17.66 -6.68 -3.03
CA MET A 127 16.79 -6.45 -1.88
C MET A 127 15.82 -7.61 -1.72
N GLY A 128 15.80 -8.19 -0.53
CA GLY A 128 14.78 -9.15 -0.10
C GLY A 128 13.45 -8.48 0.26
N GLY A 129 12.53 -9.23 0.83
CA GLY A 129 11.21 -8.75 1.25
C GLY A 129 11.03 -8.83 2.76
N GLY A 130 10.49 -7.78 3.36
CA GLY A 130 10.11 -7.74 4.76
C GLY A 130 9.05 -6.67 5.03
N LYS A 131 8.32 -6.82 6.12
CA LYS A 131 7.31 -5.85 6.55
C LYS A 131 7.20 -5.82 8.06
N GLY A 132 6.85 -4.68 8.63
CA GLY A 132 6.64 -4.58 10.06
C GLY A 132 5.66 -3.47 10.43
N GLY A 133 5.47 -3.28 11.71
CA GLY A 133 4.59 -2.22 12.21
C GLY A 133 4.04 -2.50 13.59
N SER A 134 3.00 -1.76 13.93
CA SER A 134 2.30 -1.85 15.21
C SER A 134 0.85 -1.41 15.06
N ASP A 135 0.00 -1.91 15.95
CA ASP A 135 -1.38 -1.46 16.15
C ASP A 135 -1.48 -0.07 16.83
N PHE A 136 -0.38 0.62 16.97
CA PHE A 136 -0.32 2.00 17.47
C PHE A 136 -0.95 2.98 16.48
N ASP A 137 -1.82 3.86 16.97
CA ASP A 137 -2.39 4.97 16.19
C ASP A 137 -1.65 6.28 16.48
N PRO A 138 -0.86 6.81 15.53
CA PRO A 138 -0.17 8.09 15.71
C PRO A 138 -1.10 9.31 15.59
N LYS A 139 -2.35 9.13 15.14
CA LYS A 139 -3.30 10.24 14.99
C LYS A 139 -3.68 10.82 16.35
N GLY A 140 -3.65 12.14 16.46
CA GLY A 140 -4.00 12.83 17.70
C GLY A 140 -2.98 12.70 18.83
N LYS A 141 -1.85 12.03 18.61
CA LYS A 141 -0.75 11.94 19.58
C LYS A 141 0.22 13.10 19.44
N SER A 142 0.74 13.57 20.56
CA SER A 142 1.80 14.56 20.58
C SER A 142 3.11 13.99 20.00
N ASP A 143 4.02 14.88 19.59
CA ASP A 143 5.34 14.47 19.13
C ASP A 143 6.13 13.72 20.23
N ASN A 144 5.92 14.11 21.50
CA ASN A 144 6.53 13.43 22.64
C ASN A 144 5.98 12.01 22.85
N GLU A 145 4.69 11.79 22.70
CA GLU A 145 4.07 10.47 22.76
C GLU A 145 4.57 9.58 21.64
N VAL A 146 4.58 10.09 20.40
CA VAL A 146 5.09 9.35 19.23
C VAL A 146 6.58 9.04 19.40
N MET A 147 7.37 9.98 19.94
CA MET A 147 8.79 9.72 20.21
C MET A 147 8.99 8.61 21.26
N ARG A 148 8.26 8.64 22.38
CA ARG A 148 8.34 7.59 23.42
C ARG A 148 7.94 6.23 22.86
N PHE A 149 6.87 6.18 22.05
CA PHE A 149 6.46 4.98 21.37
C PHE A 149 7.57 4.46 20.43
N CYS A 150 8.08 5.29 19.54
CA CYS A 150 9.14 4.93 18.60
C CYS A 150 10.42 4.45 19.30
N GLN A 151 10.79 5.06 20.42
CA GLN A 151 11.93 4.64 21.23
C GLN A 151 11.72 3.25 21.83
N SER A 152 10.54 3.00 22.40
CA SER A 152 10.20 1.68 22.96
C SER A 152 10.14 0.60 21.85
N PHE A 153 9.50 0.90 20.71
CA PHE A 153 9.44 0.02 19.56
C PHE A 153 10.84 -0.35 19.04
N MET A 154 11.72 0.64 18.88
CA MET A 154 13.07 0.43 18.37
C MET A 154 13.97 -0.29 19.40
N THR A 155 13.71 -0.16 20.69
CA THR A 155 14.47 -0.89 21.73
C THR A 155 14.40 -2.40 21.50
N GLU A 156 13.25 -2.93 21.11
CA GLU A 156 13.13 -4.34 20.76
C GLU A 156 13.58 -4.63 19.32
N LEU A 157 13.12 -3.83 18.36
CA LEU A 157 13.40 -4.06 16.94
C LEU A 157 14.89 -3.97 16.60
N SER A 158 15.67 -3.13 17.28
CA SER A 158 17.10 -2.94 17.02
C SER A 158 17.95 -4.22 17.09
N ARG A 159 17.47 -5.26 17.78
CA ARG A 159 18.14 -6.54 17.91
C ARG A 159 18.09 -7.39 16.63
N HIS A 160 17.19 -7.06 15.73
CA HIS A 160 16.85 -7.87 14.56
C HIS A 160 17.20 -7.19 13.23
N ILE A 161 17.39 -5.88 13.23
CA ILE A 161 17.62 -5.07 12.02
C ILE A 161 19.09 -4.61 11.91
N GLY A 162 19.48 -4.26 10.70
CA GLY A 162 20.82 -3.76 10.40
C GLY A 162 20.97 -3.44 8.92
N ALA A 163 21.95 -2.61 8.58
CA ALA A 163 22.18 -2.16 7.20
C ALA A 163 22.37 -3.31 6.18
N ASN A 164 22.89 -4.45 6.65
CA ASN A 164 23.18 -5.63 5.82
C ASN A 164 22.28 -6.83 6.15
N THR A 165 21.27 -6.66 7.01
CA THR A 165 20.40 -7.75 7.46
C THR A 165 18.94 -7.46 7.11
N ASP A 166 18.41 -6.37 7.66
CA ASP A 166 17.03 -5.95 7.50
C ASP A 166 16.94 -4.42 7.58
N VAL A 167 16.39 -3.79 6.54
CA VAL A 167 16.35 -2.34 6.39
C VAL A 167 14.89 -1.87 6.29
N PRO A 168 14.25 -1.51 7.42
CA PRO A 168 12.92 -0.93 7.42
C PRO A 168 12.84 0.44 6.74
N ALA A 169 11.62 0.82 6.36
CA ALA A 169 11.27 2.10 5.71
C ALA A 169 9.98 2.66 6.28
N GLY A 170 9.53 3.81 5.78
CA GLY A 170 8.20 4.34 6.07
C GLY A 170 7.07 3.59 5.35
N ASP A 171 5.87 3.70 5.91
CA ASP A 171 4.59 3.23 5.38
C ASP A 171 3.47 4.05 6.05
N ILE A 172 2.20 3.62 5.99
CA ILE A 172 1.08 4.32 6.66
C ILE A 172 1.43 4.58 8.14
N GLY A 173 1.28 5.82 8.57
CA GLY A 173 1.56 6.26 9.94
C GLY A 173 3.05 6.36 10.31
N VAL A 174 3.97 6.13 9.36
CA VAL A 174 5.43 6.23 9.56
C VAL A 174 6.04 7.10 8.48
N GLY A 175 6.25 8.36 8.80
CA GLY A 175 6.93 9.33 7.96
C GLY A 175 8.33 9.68 8.45
N GLY A 176 8.88 10.79 7.96
CA GLY A 176 10.23 11.26 8.33
C GLY A 176 10.39 11.52 9.82
N ARG A 177 9.34 11.95 10.52
CA ARG A 177 9.32 12.16 11.98
C ARG A 177 9.56 10.83 12.73
N GLU A 178 8.77 9.82 12.45
CA GLU A 178 8.85 8.50 13.07
C GLU A 178 10.20 7.83 12.74
N ILE A 179 10.63 7.91 11.50
CA ILE A 179 11.96 7.41 11.06
C ILE A 179 13.07 8.13 11.86
N GLY A 180 12.96 9.45 12.07
CA GLY A 180 13.92 10.20 12.87
C GLY A 180 14.00 9.73 14.31
N PHE A 181 12.86 9.54 14.97
CA PHE A 181 12.81 9.03 16.35
C PHE A 181 13.37 7.62 16.47
N MET A 182 13.01 6.73 15.53
CA MET A 182 13.52 5.37 15.51
C MET A 182 15.03 5.30 15.21
N PHE A 183 15.51 6.08 14.25
CA PHE A 183 16.94 6.14 13.93
C PHE A 183 17.77 6.68 15.09
N GLY A 184 17.28 7.75 15.76
CA GLY A 184 17.93 8.29 16.96
C GLY A 184 18.06 7.24 18.07
N GLN A 185 17.03 6.43 18.30
CA GLN A 185 17.07 5.37 19.29
C GLN A 185 18.00 4.23 18.88
N TYR A 186 17.96 3.78 17.61
CA TYR A 186 18.88 2.76 17.09
C TYR A 186 20.33 3.19 17.28
N LYS A 187 20.67 4.42 16.88
CA LYS A 187 22.01 4.99 17.07
C LYS A 187 22.47 4.95 18.53
N ARG A 188 21.59 5.25 19.48
CA ARG A 188 21.91 5.23 20.91
C ARG A 188 22.16 3.80 21.42
N LEU A 189 21.37 2.81 20.94
CA LEU A 189 21.47 1.43 21.40
C LEU A 189 22.67 0.69 20.80
N ARG A 190 22.93 0.93 19.50
CA ARG A 190 23.97 0.21 18.74
C ARG A 190 25.29 0.97 18.68
N ASN A 191 25.30 2.25 19.00
CA ASN A 191 26.45 3.15 18.80
C ASN A 191 26.95 3.17 17.35
N GLU A 192 26.03 3.11 16.39
CA GLU A 192 26.30 3.05 14.96
C GLU A 192 25.53 4.11 14.20
N PHE A 193 26.14 4.68 13.17
CA PHE A 193 25.49 5.59 12.21
C PHE A 193 25.51 4.93 10.84
N THR A 194 24.51 4.06 10.57
CA THR A 194 24.48 3.19 9.40
C THR A 194 23.22 3.38 8.56
N GLY A 195 23.16 2.71 7.40
CA GLY A 195 22.01 2.66 6.51
C GLY A 195 20.86 1.76 6.98
N VAL A 196 20.66 1.59 8.29
CA VAL A 196 19.66 0.67 8.87
C VAL A 196 18.21 1.00 8.57
N LEU A 197 17.90 2.26 8.26
CA LEU A 197 16.55 2.73 7.90
C LEU A 197 16.63 3.58 6.64
N THR A 198 15.63 3.48 5.76
CA THR A 198 15.41 4.45 4.67
C THR A 198 14.32 5.46 5.05
N GLY A 199 14.28 6.59 4.36
CA GLY A 199 13.38 7.70 4.71
C GLY A 199 13.99 8.73 5.66
N LYS A 200 15.30 8.66 5.89
CA LYS A 200 16.07 9.64 6.65
C LYS A 200 16.22 10.95 5.87
N GLY A 201 16.37 12.07 6.59
CA GLY A 201 16.75 13.35 5.99
C GLY A 201 18.16 13.30 5.37
N ILE A 202 18.38 14.11 4.34
CA ILE A 202 19.68 14.17 3.61
C ILE A 202 20.84 14.48 4.56
N ASN A 203 20.64 15.41 5.48
CA ASN A 203 21.64 15.88 6.41
C ASN A 203 22.00 14.89 7.53
N TRP A 204 21.33 13.73 7.61
CA TRP A 204 21.62 12.68 8.57
C TRP A 204 21.56 11.26 7.96
N GLY A 205 22.13 11.12 6.77
CA GLY A 205 22.43 9.83 6.13
C GLY A 205 21.31 9.31 5.22
N GLY A 206 20.35 10.16 4.84
CA GLY A 206 19.33 9.84 3.85
C GLY A 206 19.76 10.20 2.43
N SER A 207 18.90 9.88 1.49
CA SER A 207 19.01 10.27 0.08
C SER A 207 17.80 11.12 -0.32
N LEU A 208 17.88 11.75 -1.49
CA LEU A 208 16.74 12.47 -2.05
C LEU A 208 15.56 11.51 -2.20
N ILE A 209 14.43 11.90 -1.58
CA ILE A 209 13.18 11.18 -1.73
C ILE A 209 12.48 11.64 -3.02
N ARG A 210 11.77 10.72 -3.67
CA ARG A 210 10.83 11.04 -4.75
C ARG A 210 9.43 10.68 -4.26
N PRO A 211 8.73 11.60 -3.56
CA PRO A 211 7.42 11.34 -3.00
C PRO A 211 6.40 10.97 -4.08
N GLU A 212 6.59 11.45 -5.31
CA GLU A 212 5.73 11.19 -6.46
C GLU A 212 5.86 9.78 -7.05
N ALA A 213 6.88 9.01 -6.71
CA ALA A 213 7.25 7.81 -7.45
C ALA A 213 6.13 6.76 -7.56
N THR A 214 5.40 6.49 -6.50
CA THR A 214 4.33 5.48 -6.49
C THR A 214 3.12 5.94 -7.31
N GLY A 215 2.62 7.15 -7.04
CA GLY A 215 1.47 7.70 -7.75
C GLY A 215 1.78 7.90 -9.25
N TYR A 216 2.94 8.42 -9.57
CA TYR A 216 3.37 8.58 -10.98
C TYR A 216 3.52 7.24 -11.68
N GLY A 217 4.10 6.24 -11.00
CA GLY A 217 4.29 4.89 -11.54
C GLY A 217 2.96 4.23 -11.92
N CYS A 218 1.94 4.33 -11.05
CA CYS A 218 0.59 3.87 -11.34
C CYS A 218 0.02 4.51 -12.61
N VAL A 219 0.14 5.85 -12.74
CA VAL A 219 -0.38 6.58 -13.89
C VAL A 219 0.41 6.27 -15.17
N TYR A 220 1.73 6.13 -15.10
CA TYR A 220 2.54 5.72 -16.25
C TYR A 220 2.16 4.32 -16.72
N PHE A 221 1.95 3.39 -15.79
CA PHE A 221 1.52 2.04 -16.15
C PHE A 221 0.13 2.05 -16.81
N ALA A 222 -0.81 2.81 -16.26
CA ALA A 222 -2.13 3.02 -16.85
C ALA A 222 -2.04 3.60 -18.29
N GLN A 223 -1.17 4.59 -18.51
CA GLN A 223 -0.93 5.15 -19.83
C GLN A 223 -0.36 4.11 -20.81
N GLU A 224 0.59 3.28 -20.36
CA GLU A 224 1.16 2.21 -21.20
C GLU A 224 0.11 1.15 -21.55
N MET A 225 -0.77 0.79 -20.63
CA MET A 225 -1.88 -0.13 -20.89
C MET A 225 -2.80 0.44 -22.01
N LEU A 226 -3.19 1.71 -21.92
CA LEU A 226 -4.02 2.37 -22.94
C LEU A 226 -3.29 2.47 -24.28
N THR A 227 -1.99 2.76 -24.28
CA THR A 227 -1.18 2.86 -25.50
C THR A 227 -1.21 1.56 -26.31
N ARG A 228 -1.30 0.39 -25.64
CA ARG A 228 -1.43 -0.91 -26.30
C ARG A 228 -2.71 -1.07 -27.13
N THR A 229 -3.73 -0.30 -26.82
CA THR A 229 -5.01 -0.26 -27.55
C THR A 229 -5.15 0.98 -28.44
N GLY A 230 -4.08 1.77 -28.59
CA GLY A 230 -4.08 3.02 -29.38
C GLY A 230 -4.79 4.19 -28.69
N ASP A 231 -4.97 4.12 -27.37
CA ASP A 231 -5.68 5.11 -26.54
C ASP A 231 -4.70 5.83 -25.59
N THR A 232 -5.19 6.85 -24.87
CA THR A 232 -4.41 7.69 -23.97
C THR A 232 -5.26 8.20 -22.82
N LEU A 233 -4.62 8.62 -21.71
CA LEU A 233 -5.29 9.26 -20.58
C LEU A 233 -5.86 10.66 -20.90
N LYS A 234 -5.37 11.32 -21.97
CA LYS A 234 -5.83 12.67 -22.33
C LYS A 234 -7.33 12.72 -22.57
N GLY A 235 -8.00 13.61 -21.87
CA GLY A 235 -9.45 13.83 -21.96
C GLY A 235 -10.31 12.82 -21.19
N LYS A 236 -9.72 11.78 -20.59
CA LYS A 236 -10.45 10.78 -19.81
C LYS A 236 -10.87 11.29 -18.44
N THR A 237 -12.06 10.91 -18.00
CA THR A 237 -12.58 11.18 -16.66
C THR A 237 -12.18 10.06 -15.72
N ILE A 238 -11.45 10.39 -14.66
CA ILE A 238 -10.81 9.43 -13.76
C ILE A 238 -11.29 9.62 -12.33
N ALA A 239 -11.73 8.53 -11.69
CA ALA A 239 -11.93 8.48 -10.25
C ALA A 239 -10.64 8.01 -9.56
N VAL A 240 -10.18 8.75 -8.56
CA VAL A 240 -9.05 8.38 -7.69
C VAL A 240 -9.57 8.27 -6.26
N SER A 241 -9.27 7.17 -5.57
CA SER A 241 -9.55 7.02 -4.15
C SER A 241 -8.35 7.43 -3.30
N GLY A 242 -8.62 7.80 -2.05
CA GLY A 242 -7.59 8.27 -1.12
C GLY A 242 -7.28 9.76 -1.27
N SER A 243 -6.49 10.25 -0.33
CA SER A 243 -5.93 11.60 -0.28
C SER A 243 -4.52 11.61 0.33
N GLY A 244 -3.92 10.44 0.45
CA GLY A 244 -2.54 10.26 0.90
C GLY A 244 -1.53 10.46 -0.23
N ASN A 245 -0.27 10.11 0.03
CA ASN A 245 0.84 10.31 -0.92
C ASN A 245 0.54 9.73 -2.31
N VAL A 246 0.14 8.46 -2.41
CA VAL A 246 -0.11 7.81 -3.70
C VAL A 246 -1.21 8.52 -4.48
N ALA A 247 -2.35 8.78 -3.83
CA ALA A 247 -3.49 9.45 -4.45
C ALA A 247 -3.13 10.87 -4.94
N GLN A 248 -2.45 11.67 -4.11
CA GLN A 248 -2.06 13.03 -4.46
C GLN A 248 -1.20 13.07 -5.73
N PHE A 249 -0.21 12.19 -5.82
CA PHE A 249 0.68 12.16 -6.98
C PHE A 249 0.07 11.43 -8.19
N ALA A 250 -0.81 10.46 -7.99
CA ALA A 250 -1.60 9.90 -9.09
C ALA A 250 -2.50 10.96 -9.73
N MET A 251 -3.24 11.73 -8.91
CA MET A 251 -4.03 12.88 -9.38
C MET A 251 -3.17 13.87 -10.16
N GLN A 252 -2.03 14.28 -9.58
CA GLN A 252 -1.14 15.26 -10.20
C GLN A 252 -0.67 14.79 -11.60
N LYS A 253 -0.19 13.54 -11.71
CA LYS A 253 0.32 13.01 -12.97
C LYS A 253 -0.79 12.81 -13.99
N ALA A 254 -1.95 12.29 -13.59
CA ALA A 254 -3.09 12.14 -14.47
C ALA A 254 -3.54 13.49 -15.05
N MET A 255 -3.63 14.54 -14.21
CA MET A 255 -3.92 15.90 -14.64
C MET A 255 -2.86 16.46 -15.60
N GLN A 256 -1.56 16.21 -15.34
CA GLN A 256 -0.46 16.63 -16.24
C GLN A 256 -0.54 15.95 -17.61
N LEU A 257 -1.05 14.73 -17.68
CA LEU A 257 -1.27 14.01 -18.94
C LEU A 257 -2.61 14.40 -19.62
N GLY A 258 -3.32 15.37 -19.06
CA GLY A 258 -4.55 15.92 -19.63
C GLY A 258 -5.80 15.15 -19.30
N ALA A 259 -5.77 14.28 -18.27
CA ALA A 259 -6.97 13.65 -17.75
C ALA A 259 -7.76 14.58 -16.82
N LYS A 260 -9.07 14.34 -16.72
CA LYS A 260 -10.00 15.00 -15.81
C LYS A 260 -10.16 14.13 -14.57
N VAL A 261 -9.42 14.42 -13.50
CA VAL A 261 -9.57 13.74 -12.20
C VAL A 261 -10.73 14.38 -11.46
N VAL A 262 -11.72 13.57 -11.05
CA VAL A 262 -12.97 14.09 -10.49
C VAL A 262 -13.18 13.78 -9.02
N THR A 263 -12.43 12.86 -8.41
CA THR A 263 -12.62 12.46 -7.01
C THR A 263 -11.33 12.40 -6.21
N SER A 264 -11.46 12.54 -4.88
CA SER A 264 -10.48 12.18 -3.85
C SER A 264 -11.24 11.82 -2.58
N SER A 265 -10.69 10.96 -1.71
CA SER A 265 -11.40 10.49 -0.52
C SER A 265 -10.52 10.35 0.71
N ASP A 266 -11.15 10.27 1.86
CA ASP A 266 -10.58 9.73 3.08
C ASP A 266 -11.66 8.92 3.85
N SER A 267 -11.39 8.53 5.09
CA SER A 267 -12.32 7.70 5.87
C SER A 267 -13.63 8.41 6.26
N SER A 268 -13.81 9.72 5.97
CA SER A 268 -15.07 10.44 6.19
C SER A 268 -16.01 10.43 4.98
N GLY A 269 -15.48 10.09 3.79
CA GLY A 269 -16.22 10.13 2.53
C GLY A 269 -15.35 10.58 1.37
N TYR A 270 -15.97 11.10 0.30
CA TYR A 270 -15.22 11.61 -0.83
C TYR A 270 -15.69 13.00 -1.26
N VAL A 271 -14.81 13.71 -1.96
CA VAL A 271 -15.12 14.96 -2.65
C VAL A 271 -15.18 14.74 -4.17
N TYR A 272 -16.09 15.46 -4.80
CA TYR A 272 -16.35 15.40 -6.23
C TYR A 272 -16.22 16.78 -6.86
N ALA A 273 -15.37 16.90 -7.87
CA ALA A 273 -15.18 18.06 -8.71
C ALA A 273 -15.76 17.79 -10.11
N ALA A 274 -16.98 18.28 -10.39
CA ALA A 274 -17.70 17.97 -11.64
C ALA A 274 -16.92 18.35 -12.92
N ASN A 275 -16.11 19.40 -12.85
CA ASN A 275 -15.26 19.87 -13.96
C ASN A 275 -13.82 19.32 -13.91
N GLY A 276 -13.53 18.43 -12.95
CA GLY A 276 -12.19 17.97 -12.61
C GLY A 276 -11.47 18.91 -11.65
N PHE A 277 -10.54 18.37 -10.89
CA PHE A 277 -9.69 19.15 -9.98
C PHE A 277 -8.82 20.13 -10.77
N THR A 278 -8.75 21.37 -10.27
CA THR A 278 -7.78 22.36 -10.72
C THR A 278 -6.43 22.20 -10.01
N THR A 279 -5.38 22.80 -10.57
CA THR A 279 -4.06 22.83 -9.93
C THR A 279 -4.11 23.47 -8.53
N GLU A 280 -4.93 24.53 -8.35
CA GLU A 280 -5.13 25.18 -7.06
C GLU A 280 -5.80 24.26 -6.04
N GLN A 281 -6.88 23.57 -6.44
CA GLN A 281 -7.59 22.63 -5.59
C GLN A 281 -6.68 21.46 -5.19
N HIS A 282 -5.86 20.95 -6.13
CA HIS A 282 -4.89 19.91 -5.84
C HIS A 282 -3.79 20.40 -4.87
N ALA A 283 -3.26 21.61 -5.06
CA ALA A 283 -2.28 22.19 -4.15
C ALA A 283 -2.85 22.36 -2.73
N PHE A 284 -4.11 22.80 -2.63
CA PHE A 284 -4.78 22.88 -1.32
C PHE A 284 -4.99 21.50 -0.68
N LEU A 285 -5.35 20.47 -1.46
CA LEU A 285 -5.43 19.10 -0.97
C LEU A 285 -4.10 18.64 -0.36
N MET A 286 -2.99 18.92 -1.04
CA MET A 286 -1.66 18.58 -0.53
C MET A 286 -1.33 19.33 0.76
N GLU A 287 -1.63 20.62 0.84
CA GLU A 287 -1.45 21.42 2.07
C GLU A 287 -2.32 20.89 3.21
N LEU A 288 -3.60 20.65 2.93
CA LEU A 288 -4.57 20.13 3.89
C LEU A 288 -4.10 18.82 4.52
N LYS A 289 -3.67 17.87 3.69
CA LYS A 289 -3.31 16.53 4.17
C LYS A 289 -1.91 16.45 4.76
N ASN A 290 -0.94 17.14 4.17
CA ASN A 290 0.48 16.98 4.54
C ASN A 290 0.92 17.97 5.64
N VAL A 291 0.32 19.16 5.70
CA VAL A 291 0.68 20.21 6.65
C VAL A 291 -0.36 20.31 7.76
N LYS A 292 -1.61 20.56 7.41
CA LYS A 292 -2.71 20.75 8.38
C LYS A 292 -3.23 19.45 9.00
N ARG A 293 -2.99 18.31 8.34
CA ARG A 293 -3.52 16.98 8.72
C ARG A 293 -5.06 16.96 8.84
N GLY A 294 -5.72 17.81 8.03
CA GLY A 294 -7.16 18.01 8.03
C GLY A 294 -7.94 16.90 7.31
N ARG A 295 -9.26 17.08 7.24
CA ARG A 295 -10.18 16.12 6.63
C ARG A 295 -10.57 16.57 5.23
N ILE A 296 -10.91 15.59 4.35
CA ILE A 296 -11.24 15.87 2.94
C ILE A 296 -12.44 16.78 2.77
N GLU A 297 -13.40 16.76 3.70
CA GLU A 297 -14.59 17.62 3.71
C GLU A 297 -14.27 19.13 3.68
N GLU A 298 -13.11 19.52 4.22
CA GLU A 298 -12.66 20.93 4.21
C GLU A 298 -12.40 21.47 2.80
N MET A 299 -12.24 20.58 1.81
CA MET A 299 -12.19 20.96 0.39
C MET A 299 -13.50 21.62 -0.06
N ALA A 300 -14.65 21.01 0.28
CA ALA A 300 -15.98 21.55 -0.06
C ALA A 300 -16.32 22.82 0.71
N ALA A 301 -15.76 22.98 1.92
CA ALA A 301 -15.91 24.22 2.67
C ALA A 301 -15.14 25.40 2.02
N LYS A 302 -14.03 25.11 1.32
CA LYS A 302 -13.20 26.13 0.67
C LYS A 302 -13.61 26.43 -0.78
N PHE A 303 -13.99 25.40 -1.54
CA PHE A 303 -14.26 25.52 -2.97
C PHE A 303 -15.74 25.21 -3.25
N SER A 304 -16.50 26.19 -3.71
CA SER A 304 -17.95 26.08 -3.95
C SER A 304 -18.34 25.12 -5.09
N ASP A 305 -17.40 24.78 -5.96
CA ASP A 305 -17.54 23.84 -7.07
C ASP A 305 -17.12 22.40 -6.71
N ILE A 306 -16.72 22.17 -5.46
CA ILE A 306 -16.44 20.84 -4.91
C ILE A 306 -17.62 20.42 -4.01
N GLN A 307 -18.16 19.23 -4.24
CA GLN A 307 -19.19 18.61 -3.43
C GLN A 307 -18.58 17.53 -2.51
N PHE A 308 -19.05 17.42 -1.28
CA PHE A 308 -18.67 16.37 -0.35
C PHE A 308 -19.81 15.36 -0.16
N PHE A 309 -19.46 14.07 -0.21
CA PHE A 309 -20.36 12.94 -0.02
C PHE A 309 -19.91 12.14 1.21
N PRO A 310 -20.54 12.37 2.37
CA PRO A 310 -20.15 11.75 3.62
C PRO A 310 -20.43 10.25 3.64
N GLY A 311 -19.45 9.45 4.09
CA GLY A 311 -19.58 8.00 4.24
C GLY A 311 -19.66 7.20 2.93
N GLU A 312 -19.59 7.87 1.79
CA GLU A 312 -19.66 7.22 0.48
C GLU A 312 -18.27 6.96 -0.12
N ARG A 313 -18.22 6.00 -1.05
CA ARG A 313 -17.01 5.65 -1.81
C ARG A 313 -16.96 6.41 -3.13
N VAL A 314 -15.77 6.70 -3.62
CA VAL A 314 -15.54 7.43 -4.89
C VAL A 314 -16.17 6.76 -6.11
N TRP A 315 -16.42 5.47 -6.05
CA TRP A 315 -17.03 4.67 -7.10
C TRP A 315 -18.49 5.05 -7.34
N ASN A 316 -19.11 5.76 -6.41
CA ASN A 316 -20.45 6.33 -6.53
C ASN A 316 -20.49 7.69 -7.25
N ALA A 317 -19.37 8.26 -7.68
CA ALA A 317 -19.31 9.57 -8.33
C ALA A 317 -20.45 9.77 -9.36
N PRO A 318 -21.17 10.92 -9.35
CA PRO A 318 -22.36 11.12 -10.16
C PRO A 318 -22.04 11.48 -11.62
N CYS A 319 -21.14 10.71 -12.25
CA CYS A 319 -20.75 10.89 -13.65
C CYS A 319 -20.29 9.57 -14.27
N ASN A 320 -20.19 9.55 -15.60
CA ASN A 320 -19.50 8.48 -16.30
C ASN A 320 -17.99 8.58 -16.04
N LEU A 321 -17.33 7.44 -15.99
CA LEU A 321 -15.91 7.32 -15.72
C LEU A 321 -15.24 6.49 -16.82
N ASP A 322 -14.06 6.89 -17.25
CA ASP A 322 -13.25 6.16 -18.21
C ASP A 322 -12.24 5.24 -17.50
N ALA A 323 -11.74 5.68 -16.33
CA ALA A 323 -10.79 4.91 -15.55
C ALA A 323 -11.00 5.11 -14.05
N ALA A 324 -10.54 4.12 -13.27
CA ALA A 324 -10.50 4.15 -11.81
C ALA A 324 -9.08 3.83 -11.30
N MET A 325 -8.63 4.59 -10.31
CA MET A 325 -7.32 4.40 -9.67
C MET A 325 -7.51 4.24 -8.15
N PRO A 326 -7.63 3.00 -7.67
CA PRO A 326 -7.68 2.71 -6.24
C PRO A 326 -6.30 3.00 -5.59
N CYS A 327 -6.24 4.06 -4.75
CA CYS A 327 -4.99 4.58 -4.20
C CYS A 327 -5.02 4.74 -2.67
N ALA A 328 -5.97 4.12 -1.97
CA ALA A 328 -6.14 4.28 -0.53
C ALA A 328 -5.68 3.05 0.26
N THR A 329 -6.46 1.98 0.30
CA THR A 329 -6.19 0.81 1.16
C THR A 329 -6.56 -0.51 0.48
N GLN A 330 -6.12 -1.63 1.10
CA GLN A 330 -6.53 -2.97 0.66
C GLN A 330 -8.05 -3.13 0.72
N ASN A 331 -8.59 -3.90 -0.24
CA ASN A 331 -10.00 -4.30 -0.35
C ASN A 331 -10.99 -3.11 -0.33
N GLU A 332 -10.58 -1.97 -0.85
CA GLU A 332 -11.43 -0.79 -0.96
C GLU A 332 -12.40 -0.82 -2.15
N LEU A 333 -12.18 -1.69 -3.13
CA LEU A 333 -13.01 -1.89 -4.30
C LEU A 333 -13.56 -3.32 -4.27
N ASN A 334 -14.84 -3.46 -3.95
CA ASN A 334 -15.50 -4.75 -3.88
C ASN A 334 -16.30 -5.07 -5.16
N ALA A 335 -16.96 -6.24 -5.22
CA ALA A 335 -17.72 -6.66 -6.38
C ALA A 335 -18.84 -5.69 -6.79
N GLU A 336 -19.57 -5.12 -5.81
CA GLU A 336 -20.63 -4.13 -6.07
C GLU A 336 -20.05 -2.84 -6.68
N ASP A 337 -18.89 -2.41 -6.19
CA ASP A 337 -18.19 -1.25 -6.71
C ASP A 337 -17.69 -1.49 -8.14
N ALA A 338 -17.18 -2.71 -8.43
CA ALA A 338 -16.76 -3.11 -9.76
C ALA A 338 -17.93 -3.06 -10.77
N VAL A 339 -19.10 -3.58 -10.39
CA VAL A 339 -20.31 -3.50 -11.22
C VAL A 339 -20.68 -2.04 -11.53
N LYS A 340 -20.68 -1.16 -10.52
CA LYS A 340 -20.93 0.28 -10.70
C LYS A 340 -19.92 0.94 -11.65
N LEU A 341 -18.64 0.59 -11.54
CA LEU A 341 -17.62 1.12 -12.44
C LEU A 341 -17.83 0.67 -13.89
N ILE A 342 -18.23 -0.60 -14.09
CA ILE A 342 -18.55 -1.14 -15.40
C ILE A 342 -19.77 -0.40 -16.00
N GLU A 343 -20.83 -0.21 -15.22
CA GLU A 343 -22.03 0.54 -15.62
C GLU A 343 -21.73 2.00 -15.98
N LYS A 344 -20.75 2.62 -15.32
CA LYS A 344 -20.27 3.98 -15.60
C LYS A 344 -19.36 4.07 -16.84
N GLY A 345 -19.01 2.94 -17.45
CA GLY A 345 -18.23 2.88 -18.68
C GLY A 345 -16.72 2.77 -18.48
N VAL A 346 -16.25 2.45 -17.28
CA VAL A 346 -14.82 2.27 -16.98
C VAL A 346 -14.21 1.22 -17.91
N LYS A 347 -13.07 1.56 -18.52
CA LYS A 347 -12.29 0.70 -19.43
C LYS A 347 -10.95 0.30 -18.82
N LEU A 348 -10.52 0.96 -17.75
CA LEU A 348 -9.24 0.74 -17.10
C LEU A 348 -9.38 0.88 -15.59
N VAL A 349 -8.89 -0.10 -14.85
CA VAL A 349 -8.59 0.00 -13.41
C VAL A 349 -7.09 -0.19 -13.23
N ALA A 350 -6.42 0.81 -12.66
CA ALA A 350 -4.98 0.76 -12.35
C ALA A 350 -4.76 0.96 -10.85
N GLU A 351 -4.23 -0.06 -10.20
CA GLU A 351 -4.05 -0.10 -8.75
C GLU A 351 -2.83 0.68 -8.29
N GLY A 352 -3.04 1.70 -7.46
CA GLY A 352 -1.98 2.46 -6.79
C GLY A 352 -1.71 1.99 -5.36
N ALA A 353 -2.70 1.37 -4.72
CA ALA A 353 -2.58 0.77 -3.40
C ALA A 353 -2.20 -0.73 -3.50
N ASN A 354 -1.83 -1.34 -2.37
CA ASN A 354 -1.62 -2.78 -2.28
C ASN A 354 -2.96 -3.51 -2.18
N MET A 355 -3.21 -4.46 -3.08
CA MET A 355 -4.39 -5.32 -3.07
C MET A 355 -5.72 -4.56 -2.82
N PRO A 356 -6.00 -3.45 -3.55
CA PRO A 356 -7.17 -2.62 -3.27
C PRO A 356 -8.48 -3.23 -3.76
N SER A 357 -8.43 -4.13 -4.75
CA SER A 357 -9.60 -4.83 -5.28
C SER A 357 -9.77 -6.20 -4.64
N THR A 358 -11.02 -6.58 -4.34
CA THR A 358 -11.29 -7.95 -3.88
C THR A 358 -11.24 -8.94 -5.04
N PRO A 359 -11.02 -10.25 -4.80
CA PRO A 359 -11.00 -11.25 -5.87
C PRO A 359 -12.27 -11.24 -6.73
N GLU A 360 -13.43 -11.05 -6.11
CA GLU A 360 -14.71 -10.98 -6.81
C GLU A 360 -14.80 -9.72 -7.69
N ALA A 361 -14.23 -8.61 -7.25
CA ALA A 361 -14.15 -7.39 -8.05
C ALA A 361 -13.25 -7.59 -9.27
N ILE A 362 -12.09 -8.23 -9.09
CA ILE A 362 -11.15 -8.54 -10.17
C ILE A 362 -11.82 -9.47 -11.21
N GLU A 363 -12.56 -10.50 -10.78
CA GLU A 363 -13.28 -11.39 -11.67
C GLU A 363 -14.32 -10.62 -12.50
N ALA A 364 -15.15 -9.81 -11.85
CA ALA A 364 -16.17 -8.99 -12.53
C ALA A 364 -15.56 -8.04 -13.57
N LEU A 365 -14.45 -7.36 -13.23
CA LEU A 365 -13.75 -6.47 -14.15
C LEU A 365 -13.17 -7.21 -15.36
N LYS A 366 -12.57 -8.38 -15.15
CA LYS A 366 -12.03 -9.23 -16.23
C LYS A 366 -13.13 -9.77 -17.13
N GLU A 367 -14.26 -10.24 -16.59
CA GLU A 367 -15.41 -10.71 -17.36
C GLU A 367 -16.01 -9.60 -18.24
N ALA A 368 -15.98 -8.37 -17.79
CA ALA A 368 -16.41 -7.19 -18.54
C ALA A 368 -15.33 -6.65 -19.51
N ALA A 369 -14.21 -7.35 -19.66
CA ALA A 369 -13.07 -6.94 -20.48
C ALA A 369 -12.50 -5.54 -20.12
N VAL A 370 -12.59 -5.14 -18.86
CA VAL A 370 -11.92 -3.95 -18.34
C VAL A 370 -10.42 -4.27 -18.21
N MET A 371 -9.57 -3.36 -18.71
CA MET A 371 -8.12 -3.46 -18.49
C MET A 371 -7.84 -3.32 -16.98
N PHE A 372 -7.12 -4.27 -16.42
CA PHE A 372 -6.84 -4.34 -14.98
C PHE A 372 -5.36 -4.56 -14.72
N SER A 373 -4.79 -3.84 -13.74
CA SER A 373 -3.38 -3.96 -13.35
C SER A 373 -3.21 -4.01 -11.84
#